data_a0281fb40c51a50306875b8373cf3efd
#
_entry.id   a0281fb40c51a50306875b8373cf3efd
#
_cell.length_a   1.000
_cell.length_b   1.000
_cell.length_c   1.000
_cell.angle_alpha   90.00
_cell.angle_beta   90.00
_cell.angle_gamma   90.00
#
_symmetry.space_group_name_H-M   'P 1'
#
loop_
_entity.id
_entity.type
_entity.pdbx_description
1 polymer ?
#
loop_
_entity_poly.entity_id
_entity_poly.type
_entity_poly.pdbx_seq_one_letter_code
_entity_poly.pdbx_strand_id
1 'polypeptide(L)' 'MNNMGSKYAGTETEKNLRNAFSGESEARNKYTYFASVAKKEGYEQIAALFRDTADNEKEHAKMWFKELNGIGDTADNLK' A
#
# COMPACT_ATOMS: atom_id res chain seq x y z
N MET A 1 -15.44 -10.25 2.30
CA MET A 1 -14.07 -9.95 2.57
C MET A 1 -13.17 -11.15 2.38
N ASN A 2 -11.98 -10.93 1.84
CA ASN A 2 -11.05 -12.00 1.62
C ASN A 2 -10.62 -12.67 2.91
N ASN A 3 -10.40 -13.96 2.82
CA ASN A 3 -9.75 -14.70 3.86
C ASN A 3 -8.26 -14.35 3.85
N MET A 4 -7.79 -13.73 4.90
CA MET A 4 -6.39 -13.35 5.04
C MET A 4 -5.52 -14.49 5.56
N GLY A 5 -6.04 -15.73 5.51
CA GLY A 5 -5.28 -16.90 5.92
C GLY A 5 -4.11 -17.13 4.98
N SER A 6 -2.91 -17.05 5.49
CA SER A 6 -1.69 -17.29 4.73
C SER A 6 -0.87 -18.37 5.44
N LYS A 7 0.21 -18.79 4.79
CA LYS A 7 1.14 -19.75 5.41
C LYS A 7 1.80 -19.19 6.67
N TYR A 8 1.67 -17.88 6.90
CA TYR A 8 2.24 -17.20 8.06
C TYR A 8 1.23 -16.97 9.17
N ALA A 9 -0.01 -17.49 9.04
CA ALA A 9 -1.09 -17.22 9.98
C ALA A 9 -0.66 -17.52 11.42
N GLY A 10 -0.90 -16.56 12.32
CA GLY A 10 -0.59 -16.70 13.73
C GLY A 10 0.88 -16.51 14.11
N THR A 11 1.73 -16.14 13.16
CA THR A 11 3.17 -16.00 13.41
C THR A 11 3.57 -14.53 13.54
N GLU A 12 4.78 -14.32 14.07
CA GLU A 12 5.38 -12.99 14.10
C GLU A 12 5.58 -12.44 12.69
N THR A 13 5.85 -13.32 11.72
CA THR A 13 5.98 -12.92 10.32
C THR A 13 4.69 -12.32 9.80
N GLU A 14 3.54 -12.90 10.13
CA GLU A 14 2.25 -12.34 9.75
C GLU A 14 2.07 -10.93 10.31
N LYS A 15 2.38 -10.76 11.60
CA LYS A 15 2.29 -9.46 12.25
C LYS A 15 3.17 -8.43 11.55
N ASN A 16 4.40 -8.81 11.21
CA ASN A 16 5.33 -7.92 10.54
C ASN A 16 4.85 -7.55 9.14
N LEU A 17 4.27 -8.50 8.41
CA LEU A 17 3.72 -8.23 7.08
C LEU A 17 2.53 -7.27 7.15
N ARG A 18 1.66 -7.43 8.14
CA ARG A 18 0.53 -6.52 8.34
C ARG A 18 1.00 -5.11 8.69
N ASN A 19 2.02 -5.02 9.53
CA ASN A 19 2.60 -3.73 9.91
C ASN A 19 3.26 -3.05 8.71
N ALA A 20 3.97 -3.80 7.88
CA ALA A 20 4.60 -3.28 6.67
C ALA A 20 3.54 -2.79 5.68
N PHE A 21 2.47 -3.56 5.47
CA PHE A 21 1.39 -3.16 4.59
C PHE A 21 0.73 -1.86 5.08
N SER A 22 0.43 -1.79 6.38
CA SER A 22 -0.20 -0.60 6.97
C SER A 22 0.70 0.63 6.84
N GLY A 23 1.99 0.48 7.16
CA GLY A 23 2.94 1.59 7.11
C GLY A 23 3.13 2.12 5.69
N GLU A 24 3.27 1.23 4.72
CA GLU A 24 3.47 1.66 3.34
C GLU A 24 2.19 2.21 2.72
N SER A 25 1.03 1.70 3.12
CA SER A 25 -0.26 2.25 2.68
C SER A 25 -0.46 3.67 3.20
N GLU A 26 -0.11 3.91 4.46
CA GLU A 26 -0.17 5.24 5.04
C GLU A 26 0.78 6.19 4.33
N ALA A 27 2.01 5.75 4.08
CA ALA A 27 3.01 6.55 3.36
C ALA A 27 2.53 6.89 1.96
N ARG A 28 1.96 5.92 1.25
CA ARG A 28 1.44 6.13 -0.10
C ARG A 28 0.37 7.23 -0.12
N ASN A 29 -0.56 7.19 0.81
CA ASN A 29 -1.61 8.20 0.89
C ASN A 29 -1.03 9.57 1.22
N LYS A 30 -0.09 9.63 2.17
CA LYS A 30 0.55 10.87 2.56
C LYS A 30 1.27 11.52 1.38
N TYR A 31 2.04 10.76 0.62
CA TYR A 31 2.76 11.30 -0.54
C TYR A 31 1.82 11.70 -1.67
N THR A 32 0.69 11.01 -1.83
CA THR A 32 -0.34 11.43 -2.78
C THR A 32 -0.89 12.81 -2.43
N TYR A 33 -1.13 13.05 -1.15
CA TYR A 33 -1.61 14.36 -0.68
C TYR A 33 -0.55 15.43 -0.84
N PHE A 34 0.70 15.11 -0.54
CA PHE A 34 1.81 16.05 -0.72
C PHE A 34 1.98 16.45 -2.19
N ALA A 35 1.83 15.48 -3.10
CA ALA A 35 1.90 15.76 -4.53
C ALA A 35 0.81 16.73 -4.97
N SER A 36 -0.39 16.57 -4.45
CA SER A 36 -1.51 17.44 -4.77
C SER A 36 -1.22 18.88 -4.34
N VAL A 37 -0.71 19.07 -3.14
CA VAL A 37 -0.35 20.41 -2.63
C VAL A 37 0.77 21.02 -3.46
N ALA A 38 1.82 20.26 -3.72
CA ALA A 38 2.96 20.75 -4.51
C ALA A 38 2.52 21.21 -5.90
N LYS A 39 1.63 20.44 -6.53
CA LYS A 39 1.11 20.83 -7.85
C LYS A 39 0.33 22.12 -7.80
N LYS A 40 -0.53 22.30 -6.80
CA LYS A 40 -1.31 23.53 -6.64
C LYS A 40 -0.42 24.73 -6.41
N GLU A 41 0.71 24.54 -5.76
CA GLU A 41 1.65 25.62 -5.50
C GLU A 41 2.63 25.86 -6.64
N GLY A 42 2.55 25.08 -7.71
CA GLY A 42 3.37 25.27 -8.90
C GLY A 42 4.70 24.55 -8.89
N TYR A 43 4.93 23.65 -7.93
CA TYR A 43 6.17 22.89 -7.82
C TYR A 43 6.03 21.57 -8.59
N GLU A 44 6.06 21.64 -9.91
CA GLU A 44 5.76 20.47 -10.76
C GLU A 44 6.76 19.33 -10.59
N GLN A 45 8.06 19.63 -10.46
CA GLN A 45 9.05 18.58 -10.29
C GLN A 45 8.94 17.90 -8.94
N ILE A 46 8.66 18.68 -7.90
CA ILE A 46 8.47 18.13 -6.55
C ILE A 46 7.19 17.30 -6.52
N ALA A 47 6.13 17.76 -7.18
CA ALA A 47 4.89 17.00 -7.28
C ALA A 47 5.13 15.65 -7.96
N ALA A 48 5.91 15.62 -9.04
CA ALA A 48 6.25 14.38 -9.74
C ALA A 48 7.03 13.44 -8.83
N LEU A 49 7.98 13.95 -8.06
CA LEU A 49 8.75 13.15 -7.12
C LEU A 49 7.84 12.50 -6.07
N PHE A 50 6.91 13.27 -5.50
CA PHE A 50 5.97 12.72 -4.53
C PHE A 50 5.06 11.66 -5.15
N ARG A 51 4.61 11.86 -6.40
CA ARG A 51 3.78 10.87 -7.10
C ARG A 51 4.56 9.57 -7.32
N ASP A 52 5.80 9.67 -7.76
CA ASP A 52 6.65 8.50 -7.99
C ASP A 52 6.88 7.73 -6.69
N THR A 53 7.11 8.45 -5.60
CA THR A 53 7.29 7.84 -4.29
C THR A 53 6.00 7.14 -3.86
N ALA A 54 4.84 7.78 -4.06
CA ALA A 54 3.55 7.18 -3.73
C ALA A 54 3.31 5.90 -4.54
N ASP A 55 3.68 5.89 -5.82
CA ASP A 55 3.53 4.72 -6.67
C ASP A 55 4.42 3.57 -6.21
N ASN A 56 5.64 3.86 -5.79
CA ASN A 56 6.55 2.86 -5.24
C ASN A 56 5.99 2.26 -3.96
N GLU A 57 5.46 3.10 -3.06
CA GLU A 57 4.85 2.62 -1.82
C GLU A 57 3.62 1.76 -2.08
N LYS A 58 2.83 2.11 -3.10
CA LYS A 58 1.67 1.32 -3.51
C LYS A 58 2.09 -0.08 -3.95
N GLU A 59 3.16 -0.19 -4.73
CA GLU A 59 3.65 -1.49 -5.22
C GLU A 59 4.22 -2.32 -4.07
N HIS A 60 4.92 -1.71 -3.13
CA HIS A 60 5.41 -2.41 -1.94
C HIS A 60 4.25 -2.92 -1.09
N ALA A 61 3.24 -2.08 -0.85
CA ALA A 61 2.08 -2.48 -0.09
C ALA A 61 1.35 -3.65 -0.75
N LYS A 62 1.24 -3.64 -2.07
CA LYS A 62 0.62 -4.72 -2.83
C LYS A 62 1.37 -6.03 -2.63
N MET A 63 2.70 -6.00 -2.65
CA MET A 63 3.52 -7.19 -2.42
C MET A 63 3.22 -7.82 -1.06
N TRP A 64 3.18 -7.00 -0.01
CA TRP A 64 2.90 -7.50 1.34
C TRP A 64 1.48 -8.05 1.45
N PHE A 65 0.53 -7.36 0.82
CA PHE A 65 -0.87 -7.79 0.85
C PHE A 65 -1.07 -9.12 0.13
N LYS A 66 -0.36 -9.33 -0.99
CA LYS A 66 -0.38 -10.62 -1.70
C LYS A 66 0.19 -11.74 -0.84
N GLU A 67 1.30 -11.46 -0.13
CA GLU A 67 1.90 -12.45 0.78
C GLU A 67 0.93 -12.86 1.88
N LEU A 68 0.05 -11.96 2.28
CA LEU A 68 -0.97 -12.23 3.30
C LEU A 68 -2.23 -12.88 2.72
N ASN A 69 -2.23 -13.23 1.43
CA ASN A 69 -3.41 -13.74 0.73
C ASN A 69 -4.58 -12.76 0.74
N GLY A 70 -4.28 -11.47 0.73
CA GLY A 70 -5.31 -10.42 0.78
C GLY A 70 -5.99 -10.18 -0.56
N ILE A 71 -5.39 -10.62 -1.66
CA ILE A 71 -5.92 -10.39 -3.00
C ILE A 71 -6.35 -11.72 -3.59
N GLY A 72 -7.64 -11.84 -3.90
CA GLY A 72 -8.18 -12.99 -4.59
C GLY A 72 -8.76 -12.57 -5.93
N ASP A 73 -9.59 -13.43 -6.51
CA ASP A 73 -10.32 -13.04 -7.71
C ASP A 73 -11.47 -12.08 -7.34
N THR A 74 -12.20 -11.61 -8.33
CA THR A 74 -13.27 -10.63 -8.08
C THR A 74 -14.30 -11.13 -7.08
N ALA A 75 -14.72 -12.39 -7.21
CA ALA A 75 -15.72 -12.96 -6.30
C ALA A 75 -15.18 -12.99 -4.86
N ASP A 76 -13.93 -13.40 -4.68
CA ASP A 76 -13.29 -13.43 -3.36
C ASP A 76 -13.21 -12.04 -2.76
N ASN A 77 -12.83 -11.06 -3.56
CA ASN A 77 -12.62 -9.69 -3.08
C ASN A 77 -13.93 -9.01 -2.69
N LEU A 78 -15.07 -9.51 -3.20
CA LEU A 78 -16.39 -8.97 -2.90
C LEU A 78 -17.01 -9.51 -1.61
N LYS A 79 -16.38 -10.50 -1.00
CA LYS A 79 -16.94 -11.12 0.23
C LYS A 79 -16.67 -10.23 1.45
#